data_6f8da2be9d4f39c331d7e25d80ae4843
#
_entry.id   6f8da2be9d4f39c331d7e25d80ae4843
#
_cell.length_a   1.000
_cell.length_b   1.000
_cell.length_c   1.000
_cell.angle_alpha   90.00
_cell.angle_beta   90.00
_cell.angle_gamma   90.00
#
_symmetry.space_group_name_H-M   'P 1'
#
loop_
_entity.id
_entity.type
_entity.pdbx_description
1 polymer ?
#
loop_
_entity_poly.entity_id
_entity_poly.type
_entity_poly.pdbx_seq_one_letter_code
_entity_poly.pdbx_strand_id
1 'polypeptide(L)'
;MKKEKIEMKNYVIFGFVCVVSVFLVWYCASWYRTTEEYRVETSPIVEMISEIHMDEVSNYILDNGNITIYVTSFAAEPNMEFEKELKKLILKHELNDTIVVLDRDKITNDQFFQSLADRFLSEELKQKNISLGYVPNLLVFENGKIVDVYNTNNQITSYEKLEEFVLKHQEMEE
;
A
#
# COMPACT_ATOMS: atom_id res chain seq x y z
N MET A 1 -59.34 3.35 -18.50
CA MET A 1 -58.19 3.32 -17.58
C MET A 1 -58.31 4.49 -16.58
N LYS A 2 -58.57 4.22 -15.30
CA LYS A 2 -58.55 5.26 -14.25
C LYS A 2 -57.10 5.69 -14.01
N LYS A 3 -56.75 6.93 -14.29
CA LYS A 3 -55.46 7.51 -13.86
C LYS A 3 -55.51 7.64 -12.33
N GLU A 4 -54.77 6.79 -11.62
CA GLU A 4 -54.56 6.96 -10.20
C GLU A 4 -53.82 8.28 -9.96
N LYS A 5 -54.47 9.19 -9.22
CA LYS A 5 -53.83 10.44 -8.77
C LYS A 5 -52.83 10.09 -7.68
N ILE A 6 -51.54 10.18 -7.99
CA ILE A 6 -50.48 10.04 -7.00
C ILE A 6 -50.62 11.17 -5.98
N GLU A 7 -50.71 10.82 -4.71
CA GLU A 7 -50.88 11.80 -3.62
C GLU A 7 -49.62 12.70 -3.51
N MET A 8 -49.86 13.99 -3.29
CA MET A 8 -48.78 14.99 -3.24
C MET A 8 -47.69 14.67 -2.20
N LYS A 9 -48.03 13.96 -1.11
CA LYS A 9 -47.06 13.48 -0.11
C LYS A 9 -45.98 12.57 -0.72
N ASN A 10 -46.31 11.77 -1.73
CA ASN A 10 -45.36 10.85 -2.37
C ASN A 10 -44.32 11.61 -3.17
N TYR A 11 -44.66 12.73 -3.79
CA TYR A 11 -43.70 13.60 -4.48
C TYR A 11 -42.77 14.32 -3.48
N VAL A 12 -43.28 14.72 -2.31
CA VAL A 12 -42.44 15.32 -1.27
C VAL A 12 -41.47 14.32 -0.69
N ILE A 13 -41.92 13.09 -0.42
CA ILE A 13 -41.06 12.01 0.06
C ILE A 13 -39.96 11.67 -1.02
N PHE A 14 -40.37 11.56 -2.28
CA PHE A 14 -39.45 11.30 -3.37
C PHE A 14 -38.41 12.42 -3.51
N GLY A 15 -38.82 13.66 -3.47
CA GLY A 15 -37.92 14.83 -3.49
C GLY A 15 -36.95 14.81 -2.31
N PHE A 16 -37.40 14.47 -1.12
CA PHE A 16 -36.55 14.35 0.08
C PHE A 16 -35.49 13.24 -0.10
N VAL A 17 -35.91 12.06 -0.58
CA VAL A 17 -34.97 10.94 -0.87
C VAL A 17 -33.92 11.36 -1.87
N CYS A 18 -34.30 12.04 -2.95
CA CYS A 18 -33.35 12.54 -3.95
C CYS A 18 -32.32 13.50 -3.33
N VAL A 19 -32.75 14.43 -2.51
CA VAL A 19 -31.86 15.39 -1.84
C VAL A 19 -30.89 14.67 -0.90
N VAL A 20 -31.38 13.74 -0.08
CA VAL A 20 -30.53 12.94 0.83
C VAL A 20 -29.51 12.12 0.04
N SER A 21 -29.91 11.51 -1.08
CA SER A 21 -28.99 10.74 -1.93
C SER A 21 -27.88 11.60 -2.50
N VAL A 22 -28.18 12.81 -2.97
CA VAL A 22 -27.16 13.76 -3.45
C VAL A 22 -26.17 14.15 -2.34
N PHE A 23 -26.69 14.44 -1.14
CA PHE A 23 -25.84 14.75 0.01
C PHE A 23 -24.94 13.58 0.41
N LEU A 24 -25.42 12.34 0.38
CA LEU A 24 -24.62 11.16 0.67
C LEU A 24 -23.48 10.97 -0.34
N VAL A 25 -23.77 11.11 -1.63
CA VAL A 25 -22.75 11.02 -2.68
C VAL A 25 -21.70 12.11 -2.51
N TRP A 26 -22.14 13.35 -2.26
CA TRP A 26 -21.23 14.46 -2.03
C TRP A 26 -20.37 14.26 -0.78
N TYR A 27 -20.94 13.77 0.32
CA TYR A 27 -20.21 13.46 1.54
C TYR A 27 -19.16 12.36 1.33
N CYS A 28 -19.51 11.27 0.64
CA CYS A 28 -18.56 10.20 0.31
C CYS A 28 -17.43 10.71 -0.58
N ALA A 29 -17.73 11.52 -1.60
CA ALA A 29 -16.73 12.11 -2.47
C ALA A 29 -15.81 13.09 -1.72
N SER A 30 -16.37 13.88 -0.80
CA SER A 30 -15.59 14.80 0.03
C SER A 30 -14.65 14.04 0.97
N TRP A 31 -15.15 12.99 1.61
CA TRP A 31 -14.33 12.16 2.49
C TRP A 31 -13.17 11.49 1.72
N TYR A 32 -13.45 10.90 0.56
CA TYR A 32 -12.42 10.30 -0.28
C TYR A 32 -11.31 11.31 -0.63
N ARG A 33 -11.68 12.52 -1.05
CA ARG A 33 -10.71 13.60 -1.33
C ARG A 33 -9.84 13.94 -0.13
N THR A 34 -10.45 14.14 1.05
CA THR A 34 -9.73 14.48 2.27
C THR A 34 -8.75 13.37 2.66
N THR A 35 -9.14 12.11 2.48
CA THR A 35 -8.26 10.97 2.77
C THR A 35 -7.05 10.92 1.83
N GLU A 36 -7.24 11.16 0.53
CA GLU A 36 -6.13 11.20 -0.43
C GLU A 36 -5.20 12.41 -0.18
N GLU A 37 -5.76 13.59 0.10
CA GLU A 37 -4.95 14.77 0.47
C GLU A 37 -4.11 14.48 1.72
N TYR A 38 -4.69 13.84 2.75
CA TYR A 38 -3.97 13.45 3.96
C TYR A 38 -2.83 12.45 3.67
N ARG A 39 -3.03 11.49 2.79
CA ARG A 39 -1.98 10.53 2.37
C ARG A 39 -0.79 11.23 1.72
N VAL A 40 -1.05 12.15 0.79
CA VAL A 40 0.00 12.93 0.13
C VAL A 40 0.75 13.82 1.11
N GLU A 41 0.05 14.47 2.06
CA GLU A 41 0.66 15.31 3.08
C GLU A 41 1.51 14.50 4.08
N THR A 42 1.13 13.26 4.38
CA THR A 42 1.80 12.46 5.42
C THR A 42 2.91 11.55 4.88
N SER A 43 2.84 11.14 3.63
CA SER A 43 3.85 10.25 3.04
C SER A 43 4.75 10.98 2.03
N PRO A 44 6.04 11.15 2.35
CA PRO A 44 6.98 11.82 1.46
C PRO A 44 7.34 11.04 0.19
N ILE A 45 6.93 9.77 0.05
CA ILE A 45 7.28 8.90 -1.08
C ILE A 45 6.13 8.58 -2.02
N VAL A 46 4.89 8.90 -1.64
CA VAL A 46 3.68 8.50 -2.37
C VAL A 46 3.64 8.99 -3.82
N GLU A 47 4.25 10.15 -4.10
CA GLU A 47 4.33 10.72 -5.45
C GLU A 47 5.54 10.21 -6.26
N MET A 48 6.45 9.47 -5.62
CA MET A 48 7.73 9.08 -6.22
C MET A 48 7.75 7.65 -6.73
N ILE A 49 6.99 6.77 -6.11
CA ILE A 49 6.97 5.33 -6.42
C ILE A 49 5.55 4.87 -6.68
N SER A 50 5.40 3.90 -7.55
CA SER A 50 4.09 3.38 -7.95
C SER A 50 3.44 2.57 -6.83
N GLU A 51 2.14 2.77 -6.61
CA GLU A 51 1.34 1.93 -5.72
C GLU A 51 0.82 0.71 -6.47
N ILE A 52 0.89 -0.45 -5.84
CA ILE A 52 0.34 -1.71 -6.34
C ILE A 52 -0.83 -2.17 -5.48
N HIS A 53 -1.92 -2.62 -6.11
CA HIS A 53 -3.07 -3.17 -5.42
C HIS A 53 -2.88 -4.64 -5.04
N MET A 54 -3.49 -5.07 -3.93
CA MET A 54 -3.36 -6.44 -3.41
C MET A 54 -3.69 -7.52 -4.46
N ASP A 55 -4.66 -7.26 -5.35
CA ASP A 55 -5.08 -8.21 -6.39
C ASP A 55 -4.05 -8.36 -7.51
N GLU A 56 -3.17 -7.37 -7.69
CA GLU A 56 -2.14 -7.32 -8.74
C GLU A 56 -0.80 -7.86 -8.27
N VAL A 57 -0.55 -7.87 -6.95
CA VAL A 57 0.76 -8.21 -6.35
C VAL A 57 1.34 -9.52 -6.92
N SER A 58 0.52 -10.57 -7.01
CA SER A 58 1.01 -11.88 -7.49
C SER A 58 1.45 -11.85 -8.95
N ASN A 59 0.70 -11.19 -9.81
CA ASN A 59 1.04 -11.07 -11.23
C ASN A 59 2.23 -10.14 -11.40
N TYR A 60 2.26 -9.04 -10.66
CA TYR A 60 3.35 -8.08 -10.69
C TYR A 60 4.70 -8.73 -10.32
N ILE A 61 4.73 -9.59 -9.28
CA ILE A 61 5.94 -10.34 -8.90
C ILE A 61 6.36 -11.31 -9.99
N LEU A 62 5.41 -11.96 -10.68
CA LEU A 62 5.72 -12.91 -11.76
C LEU A 62 6.28 -12.20 -13.00
N ASP A 63 5.80 -11.01 -13.29
CA ASP A 63 6.23 -10.20 -14.44
C ASP A 63 7.55 -9.47 -14.16
N ASN A 64 7.78 -9.08 -12.88
CA ASN A 64 8.96 -8.34 -12.42
C ASN A 64 9.66 -9.16 -11.34
N GLY A 65 10.42 -10.17 -11.73
CA GLY A 65 11.04 -11.12 -10.80
C GLY A 65 11.96 -10.49 -9.76
N ASN A 66 12.59 -9.36 -10.07
CA ASN A 66 13.51 -8.62 -9.21
C ASN A 66 12.86 -7.27 -8.87
N ILE A 67 12.36 -7.15 -7.66
CA ILE A 67 11.66 -5.93 -7.20
C ILE A 67 11.67 -5.85 -5.67
N THR A 68 11.55 -4.65 -5.15
CA THR A 68 11.31 -4.41 -3.72
C THR A 68 9.89 -3.91 -3.51
N ILE A 69 9.12 -4.58 -2.66
CA ILE A 69 7.79 -4.12 -2.23
C ILE A 69 7.91 -3.46 -0.87
N TYR A 70 7.62 -2.18 -0.80
CA TYR A 70 7.49 -1.43 0.45
C TYR A 70 6.07 -1.56 0.98
N VAL A 71 5.91 -2.27 2.09
CA VAL A 71 4.62 -2.42 2.79
C VAL A 71 4.53 -1.34 3.85
N THR A 72 3.52 -0.47 3.74
CA THR A 72 3.29 0.66 4.65
C THR A 72 1.84 0.76 5.06
N SER A 73 1.58 1.55 6.10
CA SER A 73 0.26 2.05 6.48
C SER A 73 0.35 3.58 6.54
N PHE A 74 -0.35 4.25 5.66
CA PHE A 74 -0.34 5.72 5.62
C PHE A 74 -1.06 6.36 6.82
N ALA A 75 -1.82 5.58 7.58
CA ALA A 75 -2.45 6.02 8.83
C ALA A 75 -1.50 5.97 10.04
N ALA A 76 -0.32 5.35 9.93
CA ALA A 76 0.60 5.15 11.04
C ALA A 76 1.73 6.20 11.06
N GLU A 77 1.74 7.07 12.05
CA GLU A 77 2.80 8.10 12.25
C GLU A 77 4.24 7.55 12.25
N PRO A 78 4.56 6.36 12.82
CA PRO A 78 5.92 5.85 12.84
C PRO A 78 6.54 5.65 11.46
N ASN A 79 5.74 5.48 10.42
CA ASN A 79 6.22 5.24 9.07
C ASN A 79 6.84 6.49 8.43
N MET A 80 6.42 7.68 8.85
CA MET A 80 6.88 8.93 8.26
C MET A 80 8.40 9.15 8.38
N GLU A 81 9.01 8.79 9.51
CA GLU A 81 10.46 8.90 9.69
C GLU A 81 11.20 7.91 8.80
N PHE A 82 10.71 6.68 8.73
CA PHE A 82 11.26 5.67 7.83
C PHE A 82 11.16 6.11 6.37
N GLU A 83 10.03 6.64 5.95
CA GLU A 83 9.80 7.12 4.60
C GLU A 83 10.68 8.32 4.21
N LYS A 84 11.03 9.20 5.15
CA LYS A 84 12.00 10.27 4.90
C LYS A 84 13.39 9.73 4.56
N GLU A 85 13.83 8.69 5.26
CA GLU A 85 15.12 8.06 4.99
C GLU A 85 15.05 7.24 3.67
N LEU A 86 13.97 6.50 3.45
CA LEU A 86 13.75 5.77 2.20
C LEU A 86 13.70 6.72 0.99
N LYS A 87 13.06 7.88 1.11
CA LYS A 87 13.07 8.92 0.07
C LYS A 87 14.47 9.35 -0.32
N LYS A 88 15.34 9.58 0.65
CA LYS A 88 16.73 9.97 0.39
C LYS A 88 17.46 8.89 -0.41
N LEU A 89 17.23 7.61 -0.06
CA LEU A 89 17.82 6.48 -0.79
C LEU A 89 17.30 6.37 -2.21
N ILE A 90 15.99 6.45 -2.39
CA ILE A 90 15.36 6.41 -3.71
C ILE A 90 15.96 7.50 -4.62
N LEU A 91 16.08 8.73 -4.12
CA LEU A 91 16.65 9.83 -4.89
C LEU A 91 18.15 9.68 -5.15
N LYS A 92 18.90 9.14 -4.19
CA LYS A 92 20.36 8.99 -4.30
C LYS A 92 20.76 7.91 -5.28
N HIS A 93 19.98 6.83 -5.33
CA HIS A 93 20.30 5.61 -6.09
C HIS A 93 19.34 5.35 -7.26
N GLU A 94 18.46 6.33 -7.59
CA GLU A 94 17.51 6.26 -8.73
C GLU A 94 16.58 5.03 -8.68
N LEU A 95 16.04 4.68 -7.49
CA LEU A 95 15.30 3.44 -7.24
C LEU A 95 13.79 3.53 -7.56
N ASN A 96 13.33 4.56 -8.23
CA ASN A 96 11.90 4.81 -8.49
C ASN A 96 11.20 3.64 -9.20
N ASP A 97 11.92 2.95 -10.08
CA ASP A 97 11.37 1.86 -10.90
C ASP A 97 11.57 0.47 -10.26
N THR A 98 12.39 0.37 -9.20
CA THR A 98 12.71 -0.90 -8.53
C THR A 98 11.94 -1.10 -7.22
N ILE A 99 11.30 -0.05 -6.72
CA ILE A 99 10.48 -0.08 -5.49
C ILE A 99 9.05 0.27 -5.81
N VAL A 100 8.11 -0.54 -5.31
CA VAL A 100 6.66 -0.25 -5.35
C VAL A 100 6.06 -0.25 -3.95
N VAL A 101 4.98 0.52 -3.75
CA VAL A 101 4.26 0.60 -2.49
C VAL A 101 3.08 -0.35 -2.45
N LEU A 102 2.92 -1.05 -1.35
CA LEU A 102 1.72 -1.80 -0.99
C LEU A 102 1.11 -1.19 0.28
N ASP A 103 -0.03 -0.54 0.13
CA ASP A 103 -0.77 0.05 1.24
C ASP A 103 -1.51 -1.04 2.03
N ARG A 104 -1.03 -1.33 3.24
CA ARG A 104 -1.64 -2.33 4.12
C ARG A 104 -3.09 -1.99 4.48
N ASP A 105 -3.43 -0.72 4.60
CA ASP A 105 -4.77 -0.28 5.00
C ASP A 105 -5.82 -0.59 3.93
N LYS A 106 -5.41 -0.81 2.68
CA LYS A 106 -6.25 -1.24 1.57
C LYS A 106 -6.40 -2.75 1.46
N ILE A 107 -5.69 -3.53 2.27
CA ILE A 107 -5.75 -5.00 2.24
C ILE A 107 -6.94 -5.47 3.08
N THR A 108 -7.96 -5.96 2.40
CA THR A 108 -9.21 -6.44 3.00
C THR A 108 -9.21 -7.92 3.36
N ASN A 109 -8.21 -8.68 2.89
CA ASN A 109 -8.08 -10.11 3.12
C ASN A 109 -7.06 -10.38 4.23
N ASP A 110 -7.52 -10.84 5.38
CA ASP A 110 -6.69 -11.16 6.55
C ASP A 110 -5.62 -12.25 6.28
N GLN A 111 -5.84 -13.11 5.27
CA GLN A 111 -4.92 -14.18 4.90
C GLN A 111 -3.94 -13.77 3.79
N PHE A 112 -4.00 -12.52 3.31
CA PHE A 112 -3.17 -12.06 2.19
C PHE A 112 -1.68 -12.28 2.43
N PHE A 113 -1.13 -11.80 3.54
CA PHE A 113 0.30 -11.94 3.85
C PHE A 113 0.71 -13.39 4.09
N GLN A 114 -0.17 -14.22 4.66
CA GLN A 114 0.10 -15.64 4.79
C GLN A 114 0.18 -16.32 3.42
N SER A 115 -0.77 -16.04 2.54
CA SER A 115 -0.77 -16.58 1.17
C SER A 115 0.44 -16.10 0.36
N LEU A 116 0.86 -14.85 0.56
CA LEU A 116 2.06 -14.29 -0.05
C LEU A 116 3.31 -15.03 0.45
N ALA A 117 3.40 -15.27 1.76
CA ALA A 117 4.50 -16.02 2.38
C ALA A 117 4.57 -17.47 1.86
N ASP A 118 3.44 -18.18 1.85
CA ASP A 118 3.39 -19.57 1.41
C ASP A 118 3.85 -19.74 -0.04
N ARG A 119 3.53 -18.76 -0.91
CA ARG A 119 3.81 -18.80 -2.34
C ARG A 119 5.22 -18.33 -2.69
N PHE A 120 5.68 -17.26 -2.06
CA PHE A 120 6.85 -16.51 -2.53
C PHE A 120 8.04 -16.54 -1.57
N LEU A 121 7.91 -16.87 -0.27
CA LEU A 121 9.07 -16.98 0.62
C LEU A 121 10.07 -18.01 0.10
N SER A 122 11.37 -17.65 0.14
CA SER A 122 12.46 -18.59 -0.05
C SER A 122 12.47 -19.64 1.06
N GLU A 123 13.00 -20.82 0.76
CA GLU A 123 13.09 -21.91 1.75
C GLU A 123 13.91 -21.52 3.00
N GLU A 124 14.90 -20.65 2.81
CA GLU A 124 15.72 -20.12 3.89
C GLU A 124 14.91 -19.22 4.85
N LEU A 125 14.04 -18.34 4.30
CA LEU A 125 13.23 -17.45 5.11
C LEU A 125 12.03 -18.13 5.76
N LYS A 126 11.51 -19.20 5.19
CA LYS A 126 10.45 -20.02 5.82
C LYS A 126 10.87 -20.57 7.17
N GLN A 127 12.15 -20.90 7.35
CA GLN A 127 12.68 -21.40 8.60
C GLN A 127 12.77 -20.34 9.71
N LYS A 128 12.78 -19.05 9.32
CA LYS A 128 12.96 -17.93 10.26
C LYS A 128 11.64 -17.41 10.87
N ASN A 129 10.49 -17.97 10.49
CA ASN A 129 9.14 -17.57 10.94
C ASN A 129 8.89 -16.05 10.84
N ILE A 130 9.17 -15.48 9.67
CA ILE A 130 9.08 -14.02 9.41
C ILE A 130 7.63 -13.65 9.09
N SER A 131 7.12 -12.59 9.71
CA SER A 131 5.83 -12.01 9.36
C SER A 131 5.99 -10.90 8.32
N LEU A 132 5.30 -11.02 7.18
CA LEU A 132 5.36 -10.05 6.09
C LEU A 132 4.42 -8.85 6.29
N GLY A 133 3.45 -8.94 7.18
CA GLY A 133 2.41 -7.93 7.38
C GLY A 133 2.76 -6.83 8.39
N TYR A 134 3.97 -6.77 8.91
CA TYR A 134 4.42 -5.64 9.73
C TYR A 134 4.61 -4.39 8.86
N VAL A 135 4.49 -3.21 9.45
CA VAL A 135 4.74 -1.92 8.81
C VAL A 135 5.62 -1.04 9.70
N PRO A 136 6.58 -0.31 9.13
CA PRO A 136 7.06 -0.38 7.75
C PRO A 136 7.89 -1.63 7.47
N ASN A 137 7.84 -2.15 6.26
CA ASN A 137 8.55 -3.37 5.86
C ASN A 137 8.99 -3.30 4.40
N LEU A 138 10.23 -3.71 4.07
CA LEU A 138 10.68 -3.90 2.70
C LEU A 138 10.80 -5.39 2.42
N LEU A 139 10.13 -5.86 1.38
CA LEU A 139 10.18 -7.24 0.91
C LEU A 139 11.00 -7.25 -0.38
N VAL A 140 12.18 -7.86 -0.35
CA VAL A 140 13.06 -7.95 -1.52
C VAL A 140 12.79 -9.25 -2.26
N PHE A 141 12.48 -9.12 -3.54
CA PHE A 141 12.25 -10.25 -4.45
C PHE A 141 13.42 -10.40 -5.42
N GLU A 142 13.89 -11.63 -5.57
CA GLU A 142 14.83 -12.06 -6.60
C GLU A 142 14.29 -13.31 -7.28
N ASN A 143 14.22 -13.28 -8.60
CA ASN A 143 13.65 -14.37 -9.41
C ASN A 143 12.24 -14.80 -8.95
N GLY A 144 11.42 -13.81 -8.51
CA GLY A 144 10.06 -14.02 -8.04
C GLY A 144 9.97 -14.69 -6.66
N LYS A 145 11.04 -14.69 -5.87
CA LYS A 145 11.03 -15.18 -4.47
C LYS A 145 11.46 -14.09 -3.51
N ILE A 146 10.82 -14.04 -2.34
CA ILE A 146 11.27 -13.17 -1.25
C ILE A 146 12.55 -13.76 -0.67
N VAL A 147 13.65 -13.05 -0.85
CA VAL A 147 14.99 -13.47 -0.40
C VAL A 147 15.44 -12.74 0.85
N ASP A 148 14.94 -11.53 1.08
CA ASP A 148 15.25 -10.77 2.28
C ASP A 148 14.06 -9.88 2.71
N VAL A 149 14.03 -9.53 3.99
CA VAL A 149 12.95 -8.73 4.59
C VAL A 149 13.55 -7.75 5.60
N TYR A 150 13.36 -6.46 5.35
CA TYR A 150 13.74 -5.40 6.28
C TYR A 150 12.55 -4.98 7.10
N ASN A 151 12.58 -5.29 8.40
CA ASN A 151 11.53 -4.93 9.34
C ASN A 151 12.13 -4.11 10.50
N THR A 152 11.55 -2.97 10.77
CA THR A 152 12.04 -2.06 11.83
C THR A 152 11.66 -2.50 13.24
N ASN A 153 10.69 -3.41 13.41
CA ASN A 153 10.14 -3.81 14.72
C ASN A 153 9.92 -2.62 15.67
N ASN A 154 9.40 -1.48 15.16
CA ASN A 154 9.24 -0.21 15.86
C ASN A 154 10.56 0.42 16.37
N GLN A 155 11.69 0.02 15.85
CA GLN A 155 12.97 0.72 16.11
C GLN A 155 13.19 1.78 15.04
N ILE A 156 13.71 2.94 15.49
CA ILE A 156 14.16 3.99 14.56
C ILE A 156 15.28 3.41 13.71
N THR A 157 15.04 3.35 12.41
CA THR A 157 16.01 2.85 11.46
C THR A 157 17.07 3.91 11.20
N SER A 158 18.35 3.58 11.37
CA SER A 158 19.37 4.48 10.89
C SER A 158 19.45 4.42 9.36
N TYR A 159 19.71 5.59 8.74
CA TYR A 159 19.89 5.70 7.29
C TYR A 159 20.93 4.68 6.76
N GLU A 160 22.05 4.54 7.47
CA GLU A 160 23.15 3.66 7.10
C GLU A 160 22.73 2.18 6.99
N LYS A 161 21.92 1.71 7.94
CA LYS A 161 21.42 0.33 7.92
C LYS A 161 20.44 0.08 6.79
N LEU A 162 19.60 1.06 6.50
CA LEU A 162 18.65 0.98 5.40
C LEU A 162 19.39 1.02 4.05
N GLU A 163 20.40 1.89 3.93
CA GLU A 163 21.25 1.98 2.74
C GLU A 163 22.02 0.67 2.51
N GLU A 164 22.67 0.13 3.55
CA GLU A 164 23.37 -1.15 3.47
C GLU A 164 22.45 -2.28 3.01
N PHE A 165 21.22 -2.34 3.55
CA PHE A 165 20.24 -3.35 3.15
C PHE A 165 19.85 -3.20 1.69
N VAL A 166 19.54 -2.00 1.23
CA VAL A 166 19.10 -1.75 -0.15
C VAL A 166 20.23 -2.02 -1.13
N LEU A 167 21.44 -1.52 -0.88
CA LEU A 167 22.60 -1.69 -1.77
C LEU A 167 23.05 -3.14 -1.88
N LYS A 168 22.97 -3.91 -0.80
CA LYS A 168 23.28 -5.36 -0.82
C LYS A 168 22.53 -6.12 -1.93
N HIS A 169 21.31 -5.69 -2.25
CA HIS A 169 20.46 -6.35 -3.24
C HIS A 169 20.54 -5.74 -4.64
N GLN A 170 21.17 -4.56 -4.79
CA GLN A 170 21.42 -3.96 -6.11
C GLN A 170 22.68 -4.48 -6.79
N GLU A 171 23.73 -4.75 -6.00
CA GLU A 171 25.01 -5.25 -6.53
C GLU A 171 24.92 -6.67 -7.13
N MET A 172 23.79 -7.37 -6.95
CA MET A 172 23.57 -8.72 -7.49
C MET A 172 22.92 -8.71 -8.90
N GLU A 173 22.62 -7.53 -9.46
CA GLU A 173 22.03 -7.40 -10.80
C GLU A 173 23.06 -7.16 -11.94
N GLU A 174 24.35 -7.03 -11.63
CA GLU A 174 25.45 -6.95 -12.62
C GLU A 174 26.05 -8.36 -12.89
#